data_8011c44477f4cfdd3d3f37038a2cfc56
#
_entry.id   8011c44477f4cfdd3d3f37038a2cfc56
#
_cell.length_a   1.000
_cell.length_b   1.000
_cell.length_c   1.000
_cell.angle_alpha   90.00
_cell.angle_beta   90.00
_cell.angle_gamma   90.00
#
_symmetry.space_group_name_H-M   'P 1'
#
loop_
_entity.id
_entity.type
_entity.pdbx_description
1 polymer ?
#
loop_
_entity_poly.entity_id
_entity_poly.type
_entity_poly.pdbx_seq_one_letter_code
_entity_poly.pdbx_strand_id
1 'polypeptide(L)'
;MKTDILIRSYHNDFKWLWSSLRSISKFGSDFSDIHIVVPESDSPLLGHLTLEKIHGVTDQCEGYLAQQITKLYADTWCTADYVLHVDSDCIFNTSFSPQTFFLDDKPIMLYEKCTDSPWNVISERTLGWYDEYEYMRRLPIIYPRWIYAEFRDWIQSTHGCELDEWICAQPYREFSEFNTLGQWAYKFHREAFSWMHPSDVPA
;
A
#
# COMPACT_ATOMS: atom_id res chain seq x y z
N MET A 1 12.57 1.72 14.39
CA MET A 1 12.00 0.95 13.28
C MET A 1 12.27 1.74 12.00
N LYS A 2 13.00 1.15 11.05
CA LYS A 2 13.28 1.80 9.78
C LYS A 2 12.03 1.69 8.89
N THR A 3 11.58 2.81 8.35
CA THR A 3 10.37 2.87 7.53
C THR A 3 10.64 3.71 6.29
N ASP A 4 10.34 3.15 5.12
CA ASP A 4 10.31 3.87 3.86
C ASP A 4 8.88 4.33 3.56
N ILE A 5 8.74 5.43 2.82
CA ILE A 5 7.47 5.86 2.23
C ILE A 5 7.44 5.39 0.78
N LEU A 6 6.35 4.77 0.35
CA LEU A 6 6.10 4.38 -1.04
C LEU A 6 4.88 5.13 -1.58
N ILE A 7 5.09 5.82 -2.70
CA ILE A 7 4.04 6.54 -3.43
C ILE A 7 3.97 5.99 -4.86
N ARG A 8 2.83 5.46 -5.27
CA ARG A 8 2.55 5.15 -6.67
C ARG A 8 1.80 6.34 -7.29
N SER A 9 2.29 6.84 -8.43
CA SER A 9 1.69 7.98 -9.12
C SER A 9 1.81 7.83 -10.64
N TYR A 10 1.28 8.77 -11.39
CA TYR A 10 1.40 8.90 -12.84
C TYR A 10 1.23 10.37 -13.24
N HIS A 11 1.55 10.74 -14.48
CA HIS A 11 1.67 12.13 -14.92
C HIS A 11 0.44 13.01 -14.64
N ASN A 12 -0.80 12.47 -14.74
CA ASN A 12 -2.01 13.26 -14.48
C ASN A 12 -2.18 13.65 -13.01
N ASP A 13 -1.56 12.89 -12.10
CA ASP A 13 -1.62 13.14 -10.65
C ASP A 13 -0.44 13.93 -10.10
N PHE A 14 0.54 14.31 -10.92
CA PHE A 14 1.74 14.99 -10.45
C PHE A 14 1.47 16.31 -9.70
N LYS A 15 0.41 17.04 -10.04
CA LYS A 15 0.01 18.21 -9.27
C LYS A 15 -0.34 17.89 -7.81
N TRP A 16 -0.93 16.70 -7.58
CA TRP A 16 -1.25 16.21 -6.26
C TRP A 16 0.00 15.65 -5.58
N LEU A 17 0.81 14.88 -6.32
CA LEU A 17 2.10 14.37 -5.86
C LEU A 17 2.98 15.49 -5.29
N TRP A 18 3.08 16.65 -5.98
CA TRP A 18 3.83 17.80 -5.47
C TRP A 18 3.29 18.32 -4.14
N SER A 19 1.99 18.36 -3.98
CA SER A 19 1.36 18.79 -2.75
C SER A 19 1.57 17.79 -1.61
N SER A 20 1.48 16.50 -1.92
CA SER A 20 1.78 15.41 -1.01
C SER A 20 3.24 15.48 -0.52
N LEU A 21 4.22 15.53 -1.43
CA LEU A 21 5.64 15.61 -1.10
C LEU A 21 5.98 16.85 -0.24
N ARG A 22 5.40 18.03 -0.56
CA ARG A 22 5.56 19.22 0.27
C ARG A 22 5.02 19.02 1.69
N SER A 23 3.89 18.34 1.82
CA SER A 23 3.31 18.05 3.13
C SER A 23 4.16 17.06 3.92
N ILE A 24 4.67 16.01 3.25
CA ILE A 24 5.62 15.04 3.84
C ILE A 24 6.89 15.77 4.30
N SER A 25 7.50 16.58 3.44
CA SER A 25 8.69 17.36 3.80
C SER A 25 8.46 18.33 4.96
N LYS A 26 7.25 18.87 5.10
CA LYS A 26 6.92 19.84 6.16
C LYS A 26 6.58 19.19 7.49
N PHE A 27 5.91 18.05 7.47
CA PHE A 27 5.30 17.46 8.65
C PHE A 27 5.86 16.08 9.00
N GLY A 28 6.53 15.41 8.05
CA GLY A 28 7.13 14.09 8.27
C GLY A 28 8.54 14.17 8.84
N SER A 29 8.90 13.25 9.72
CA SER A 29 10.25 13.08 10.24
C SER A 29 10.62 11.61 10.40
N ASP A 30 11.93 11.32 10.44
CA ASP A 30 12.50 10.01 10.80
C ASP A 30 12.15 8.84 9.84
N PHE A 31 11.68 9.13 8.64
CA PHE A 31 11.58 8.14 7.56
C PHE A 31 12.94 7.93 6.89
N SER A 32 13.22 6.69 6.43
CA SER A 32 14.50 6.35 5.83
C SER A 32 14.62 6.92 4.42
N ASP A 33 13.70 6.56 3.55
CA ASP A 33 13.67 7.00 2.14
C ASP A 33 12.22 7.25 1.68
N ILE A 34 12.07 8.05 0.62
CA ILE A 34 10.81 8.22 -0.11
C ILE A 34 10.99 7.62 -1.50
N HIS A 35 10.20 6.62 -1.81
CA HIS A 35 10.18 5.93 -3.09
C HIS A 35 8.94 6.36 -3.89
N ILE A 36 9.16 6.84 -5.11
CA ILE A 36 8.09 7.20 -6.04
C ILE A 36 8.16 6.25 -7.22
N VAL A 37 7.10 5.47 -7.42
CA VAL A 37 7.00 4.54 -8.54
C VAL A 37 5.98 5.08 -9.54
N VAL A 38 6.40 5.21 -10.80
CA VAL A 38 5.59 5.76 -11.89
C VAL A 38 5.73 4.89 -13.13
N PRO A 39 4.82 5.00 -14.12
CA PRO A 39 5.08 4.42 -15.44
C PRO A 39 6.45 4.87 -15.97
N GLU A 40 7.14 3.98 -16.67
CA GLU A 40 8.49 4.28 -17.19
C GLU A 40 8.50 5.52 -18.09
N SER A 41 7.44 5.74 -18.86
CA SER A 41 7.25 6.94 -19.69
C SER A 41 7.20 8.25 -18.89
N ASP A 42 6.79 8.19 -17.64
CA ASP A 42 6.58 9.36 -16.77
C ASP A 42 7.82 9.68 -15.92
N SER A 43 8.72 8.71 -15.73
CA SER A 43 9.93 8.85 -14.92
C SER A 43 10.80 10.06 -15.30
N PRO A 44 11.04 10.37 -16.60
CA PRO A 44 11.83 11.55 -16.98
C PRO A 44 11.23 12.88 -16.52
N LEU A 45 9.91 12.96 -16.32
CA LEU A 45 9.24 14.18 -15.87
C LEU A 45 9.54 14.52 -14.39
N LEU A 46 10.03 13.56 -13.63
CA LEU A 46 10.39 13.68 -12.21
C LEU A 46 11.90 13.85 -11.98
N GLY A 47 12.72 13.91 -13.03
CA GLY A 47 14.18 13.93 -12.96
C GLY A 47 14.80 15.13 -12.22
N HIS A 48 14.00 16.12 -11.78
CA HIS A 48 14.44 17.23 -10.94
C HIS A 48 14.32 16.96 -9.44
N LEU A 49 13.67 15.86 -9.04
CA LEU A 49 13.66 15.41 -7.66
C LEU A 49 15.01 14.80 -7.28
N THR A 50 15.56 15.22 -6.16
CA THR A 50 16.93 14.84 -5.73
C THR A 50 16.97 14.14 -4.38
N LEU A 51 15.89 14.19 -3.62
CA LEU A 51 15.78 13.56 -2.29
C LEU A 51 14.98 12.27 -2.34
N GLU A 52 14.14 12.10 -3.34
CA GLU A 52 13.29 10.94 -3.54
C GLU A 52 13.95 9.95 -4.52
N LYS A 53 13.69 8.67 -4.31
CA LYS A 53 14.09 7.59 -5.23
C LYS A 53 12.99 7.35 -6.26
N ILE A 54 13.27 7.67 -7.51
CA ILE A 54 12.31 7.52 -8.61
C ILE A 54 12.53 6.17 -9.28
N HIS A 55 11.46 5.42 -9.46
CA HIS A 55 11.44 4.13 -10.13
C HIS A 55 10.45 4.16 -11.29
N GLY A 56 10.95 3.89 -12.50
CA GLY A 56 10.11 3.63 -13.67
C GLY A 56 9.67 2.17 -13.69
N VAL A 57 8.39 1.92 -13.98
CA VAL A 57 7.84 0.57 -14.12
C VAL A 57 7.04 0.46 -15.41
N THR A 58 7.19 -0.67 -16.10
CA THR A 58 6.31 -1.01 -17.22
C THR A 58 5.03 -1.62 -16.68
N ASP A 59 3.90 -0.93 -16.87
CA ASP A 59 2.60 -1.43 -16.47
C ASP A 59 2.21 -2.64 -17.34
N GLN A 60 1.95 -3.78 -16.72
CA GLN A 60 1.66 -5.04 -17.41
C GLN A 60 0.20 -5.19 -17.84
N CYS A 61 -0.68 -4.37 -17.26
CA CYS A 61 -2.10 -4.35 -17.54
C CYS A 61 -2.67 -2.94 -17.37
N GLU A 62 -4.00 -2.83 -17.33
CA GLU A 62 -4.71 -1.56 -17.16
C GLU A 62 -4.25 -0.82 -15.88
N GLY A 63 -4.08 0.50 -15.98
CA GLY A 63 -3.42 1.33 -14.97
C GLY A 63 -3.97 1.24 -13.55
N TYR A 64 -5.29 0.98 -13.39
CA TYR A 64 -5.88 0.76 -12.06
C TYR A 64 -5.36 -0.53 -11.42
N LEU A 65 -5.25 -1.62 -12.18
CA LEU A 65 -4.72 -2.90 -11.68
C LEU A 65 -3.19 -2.83 -11.54
N ALA A 66 -2.51 -2.19 -12.50
CA ALA A 66 -1.06 -2.06 -12.49
C ALA A 66 -0.53 -1.31 -11.24
N GLN A 67 -1.23 -0.26 -10.78
CA GLN A 67 -0.85 0.43 -9.55
C GLN A 67 -0.95 -0.48 -8.31
N GLN A 68 -1.94 -1.37 -8.27
CA GLN A 68 -2.11 -2.30 -7.16
C GLN A 68 -1.03 -3.38 -7.15
N ILE A 69 -0.64 -3.87 -8.33
CA ILE A 69 0.53 -4.74 -8.48
C ILE A 69 1.76 -4.04 -7.91
N THR A 70 2.04 -2.80 -8.33
CA THR A 70 3.17 -2.02 -7.83
C THR A 70 3.20 -1.94 -6.30
N LYS A 71 2.06 -1.70 -5.66
CA LYS A 71 1.96 -1.62 -4.20
C LYS A 71 2.22 -2.98 -3.52
N LEU A 72 1.79 -4.08 -4.13
CA LEU A 72 2.03 -5.44 -3.62
C LEU A 72 3.43 -6.00 -3.94
N TYR A 73 4.23 -5.28 -4.72
CA TYR A 73 5.66 -5.51 -4.91
C TYR A 73 6.52 -4.46 -4.18
N ALA A 74 6.01 -3.84 -3.13
CA ALA A 74 6.67 -2.76 -2.40
C ALA A 74 8.07 -3.13 -1.87
N ASP A 75 8.28 -4.39 -1.52
CA ASP A 75 9.57 -4.93 -1.05
C ASP A 75 10.65 -4.94 -2.13
N THR A 76 10.31 -4.80 -3.40
CA THR A 76 11.28 -4.66 -4.52
C THR A 76 11.80 -3.23 -4.65
N TRP A 77 11.05 -2.25 -4.19
CA TRP A 77 11.40 -0.83 -4.23
C TRP A 77 12.02 -0.36 -2.92
N CYS A 78 11.45 -0.79 -1.79
CA CYS A 78 11.80 -0.36 -0.45
C CYS A 78 12.76 -1.34 0.22
N THR A 79 13.68 -0.82 1.04
CA THR A 79 14.68 -1.62 1.75
C THR A 79 14.55 -1.57 3.26
N ALA A 80 13.77 -0.64 3.79
CA ALA A 80 13.50 -0.55 5.22
C ALA A 80 12.65 -1.73 5.74
N ASP A 81 12.56 -1.88 7.05
CA ASP A 81 11.81 -2.97 7.69
C ASP A 81 10.30 -2.88 7.45
N TYR A 82 9.81 -1.63 7.29
CA TYR A 82 8.40 -1.30 7.07
C TYR A 82 8.24 -0.37 5.87
N VAL A 83 7.08 -0.46 5.23
CA VAL A 83 6.68 0.40 4.11
C VAL A 83 5.39 1.11 4.46
N LEU A 84 5.43 2.45 4.45
CA LEU A 84 4.26 3.30 4.59
C LEU A 84 3.76 3.66 3.19
N HIS A 85 2.59 3.16 2.82
CA HIS A 85 1.93 3.53 1.57
C HIS A 85 1.20 4.85 1.73
N VAL A 86 1.48 5.77 0.82
CA VAL A 86 0.81 7.08 0.72
C VAL A 86 0.32 7.24 -0.71
N ASP A 87 -0.95 7.55 -0.90
CA ASP A 87 -1.45 7.90 -2.24
C ASP A 87 -1.00 9.31 -2.61
N SER A 88 -0.80 9.55 -3.90
CA SER A 88 -0.26 10.82 -4.41
C SER A 88 -1.14 12.04 -4.11
N ASP A 89 -2.41 11.84 -3.77
CA ASP A 89 -3.37 12.88 -3.39
C ASP A 89 -3.57 13.02 -1.86
N CYS A 90 -2.81 12.28 -1.06
CA CYS A 90 -2.81 12.42 0.40
C CYS A 90 -1.98 13.63 0.84
N ILE A 91 -2.55 14.49 1.69
CA ILE A 91 -1.89 15.69 2.22
C ILE A 91 -1.90 15.63 3.74
N PHE A 92 -0.71 15.67 4.34
CA PHE A 92 -0.54 15.74 5.79
C PHE A 92 -0.69 17.18 6.27
N ASN A 93 -1.38 17.36 7.39
CA ASN A 93 -1.63 18.68 8.01
C ASN A 93 -1.15 18.76 9.47
N THR A 94 -0.56 17.68 9.99
CA THR A 94 0.01 17.60 11.34
C THR A 94 1.32 16.82 11.29
N SER A 95 2.19 17.02 12.28
CA SER A 95 3.46 16.30 12.38
C SER A 95 3.24 14.80 12.55
N PHE A 96 4.04 14.00 11.85
CA PHE A 96 4.01 12.55 11.91
C PHE A 96 5.42 11.95 11.71
N SER A 97 5.59 10.75 12.23
CA SER A 97 6.82 9.96 12.12
C SER A 97 6.44 8.48 12.01
N PRO A 98 7.38 7.57 11.78
CA PRO A 98 7.08 6.13 11.83
C PRO A 98 6.30 5.72 13.09
N GLN A 99 6.65 6.24 14.26
CA GLN A 99 6.00 5.93 15.52
C GLN A 99 4.50 6.22 15.54
N THR A 100 4.04 7.19 14.75
CA THR A 100 2.61 7.52 14.61
C THR A 100 1.77 6.31 14.12
N PHE A 101 2.40 5.36 13.44
CA PHE A 101 1.75 4.20 12.83
C PHE A 101 1.98 2.90 13.60
N PHE A 102 2.48 2.99 14.84
CA PHE A 102 2.75 1.82 15.69
C PHE A 102 2.06 1.93 17.04
N LEU A 103 1.63 0.79 17.53
CA LEU A 103 1.17 0.59 18.90
C LEU A 103 1.81 -0.69 19.43
N ASP A 104 2.46 -0.60 20.61
CA ASP A 104 3.18 -1.72 21.24
C ASP A 104 4.17 -2.41 20.28
N ASP A 105 4.98 -1.59 19.57
CA ASP A 105 5.96 -2.01 18.56
C ASP A 105 5.39 -2.76 17.34
N LYS A 106 4.08 -2.77 17.16
CA LYS A 106 3.38 -3.39 16.03
C LYS A 106 2.75 -2.33 15.13
N PRO A 107 2.79 -2.49 13.80
CA PRO A 107 2.10 -1.59 12.89
C PRO A 107 0.59 -1.62 13.15
N ILE A 108 -0.01 -0.44 13.16
CA ILE A 108 -1.46 -0.28 13.32
C ILE A 108 -2.13 -0.61 12.00
N MET A 109 -3.07 -1.55 12.05
CA MET A 109 -3.96 -1.87 10.94
C MET A 109 -5.40 -1.53 11.31
N LEU A 110 -6.00 -0.63 10.54
CA LEU A 110 -7.38 -0.25 10.75
C LEU A 110 -8.30 -1.24 10.05
N TYR A 111 -9.32 -1.72 10.77
CA TYR A 111 -10.35 -2.57 10.22
C TYR A 111 -11.73 -2.16 10.75
N GLU A 112 -12.74 -2.29 9.92
CA GLU A 112 -14.11 -1.92 10.30
C GLU A 112 -15.10 -2.89 9.66
N LYS A 113 -16.11 -3.29 10.42
CA LYS A 113 -17.17 -4.13 9.89
C LYS A 113 -17.94 -3.39 8.80
N CYS A 114 -17.97 -3.96 7.60
CA CYS A 114 -18.63 -3.40 6.43
C CYS A 114 -19.20 -4.51 5.55
N THR A 115 -20.40 -4.97 5.89
CA THR A 115 -21.04 -6.11 5.20
C THR A 115 -21.43 -5.83 3.74
N ASP A 116 -21.58 -4.55 3.38
CA ASP A 116 -22.00 -4.12 2.05
C ASP A 116 -20.82 -3.62 1.20
N SER A 117 -19.59 -3.83 1.65
CA SER A 117 -18.41 -3.42 0.90
C SER A 117 -18.23 -4.29 -0.37
N PRO A 118 -18.20 -3.70 -1.56
CA PRO A 118 -17.88 -4.44 -2.78
C PRO A 118 -16.46 -5.05 -2.73
N TRP A 119 -15.56 -4.45 -1.96
CA TRP A 119 -14.19 -4.91 -1.80
C TRP A 119 -14.08 -6.24 -1.06
N ASN A 120 -15.03 -6.55 -0.16
CA ASN A 120 -15.06 -7.84 0.54
C ASN A 120 -15.40 -8.98 -0.42
N VAL A 121 -16.39 -8.77 -1.31
CA VAL A 121 -16.75 -9.75 -2.36
C VAL A 121 -15.61 -9.93 -3.37
N ILE A 122 -14.94 -8.84 -3.72
CA ILE A 122 -13.78 -8.86 -4.63
C ILE A 122 -12.61 -9.63 -3.99
N SER A 123 -12.31 -9.36 -2.71
CA SER A 123 -11.24 -10.04 -1.98
C SER A 123 -11.54 -11.53 -1.78
N GLU A 124 -12.81 -11.91 -1.57
CA GLU A 124 -13.22 -13.32 -1.46
C GLU A 124 -12.83 -14.14 -2.70
N ARG A 125 -12.93 -13.56 -3.90
CA ARG A 125 -12.54 -14.23 -5.15
C ARG A 125 -11.06 -14.64 -5.13
N THR A 126 -10.22 -13.78 -4.61
CA THR A 126 -8.78 -14.04 -4.49
C THR A 126 -8.47 -14.97 -3.33
N LEU A 127 -9.11 -14.75 -2.20
CA LEU A 127 -8.74 -15.43 -0.95
C LEU A 127 -9.45 -16.78 -0.76
N GLY A 128 -10.61 -16.99 -1.41
CA GLY A 128 -11.41 -18.21 -1.25
C GLY A 128 -12.24 -18.24 0.04
N TRP A 129 -12.31 -17.13 0.79
CA TRP A 129 -13.18 -16.97 1.95
C TRP A 129 -13.70 -15.53 2.03
N TYR A 130 -14.92 -15.38 2.52
CA TYR A 130 -15.53 -14.10 2.82
C TYR A 130 -15.09 -13.58 4.19
N ASP A 131 -14.82 -12.28 4.28
CA ASP A 131 -14.63 -11.55 5.54
C ASP A 131 -15.60 -10.36 5.58
N GLU A 132 -16.22 -10.14 6.72
CA GLU A 132 -17.17 -9.03 6.92
C GLU A 132 -16.48 -7.69 7.23
N TYR A 133 -15.15 -7.70 7.40
CA TYR A 133 -14.35 -6.51 7.69
C TYR A 133 -13.67 -5.98 6.44
N GLU A 134 -13.57 -4.66 6.37
CA GLU A 134 -12.78 -3.92 5.38
C GLU A 134 -11.52 -3.38 6.04
N TYR A 135 -10.38 -3.53 5.36
CA TYR A 135 -9.03 -3.22 5.87
C TYR A 135 -8.37 -2.03 5.13
N MET A 136 -9.07 -1.44 4.17
CA MET A 136 -8.62 -0.26 3.43
C MET A 136 -9.36 1.00 3.90
N ARG A 137 -9.41 1.22 5.23
CA ARG A 137 -10.26 2.29 5.78
C ARG A 137 -9.62 3.67 5.73
N ARG A 138 -8.31 3.74 5.77
CA ARG A 138 -7.58 5.02 5.73
C ARG A 138 -6.19 4.83 5.16
N LEU A 139 -5.77 5.74 4.32
CA LEU A 139 -4.37 5.98 4.00
C LEU A 139 -3.83 7.09 4.92
N PRO A 140 -2.55 7.06 5.29
CA PRO A 140 -1.57 6.04 4.88
C PRO A 140 -1.73 4.69 5.61
N ILE A 141 -1.24 3.62 4.96
CA ILE A 141 -1.25 2.25 5.50
C ILE A 141 0.19 1.77 5.61
N ILE A 142 0.55 1.12 6.73
CA ILE A 142 1.88 0.60 6.96
C ILE A 142 1.88 -0.93 7.02
N TYR A 143 2.86 -1.54 6.33
CA TYR A 143 3.08 -2.98 6.36
C TYR A 143 4.55 -3.31 6.65
N PRO A 144 4.85 -4.43 7.34
CA PRO A 144 6.19 -4.97 7.41
C PRO A 144 6.62 -5.47 6.03
N ARG A 145 7.86 -5.19 5.62
CA ARG A 145 8.36 -5.48 4.27
C ARG A 145 8.28 -6.95 3.87
N TRP A 146 8.46 -7.86 4.82
CA TRP A 146 8.43 -9.31 4.55
C TRP A 146 7.06 -9.81 4.06
N ILE A 147 5.97 -9.12 4.40
CA ILE A 147 4.60 -9.60 4.14
C ILE A 147 4.30 -9.71 2.64
N TYR A 148 4.92 -8.88 1.82
CA TYR A 148 4.66 -8.86 0.37
C TYR A 148 5.16 -10.12 -0.31
N ALA A 149 6.36 -10.58 0.02
CA ALA A 149 6.91 -11.82 -0.52
C ALA A 149 6.06 -13.02 -0.08
N GLU A 150 5.73 -13.12 1.21
CA GLU A 150 4.89 -14.20 1.71
C GLU A 150 3.48 -14.23 1.08
N PHE A 151 2.89 -13.06 0.86
CA PHE A 151 1.60 -12.98 0.18
C PHE A 151 1.70 -13.42 -1.29
N ARG A 152 2.75 -13.04 -2.02
CA ARG A 152 2.98 -13.51 -3.40
C ARG A 152 3.17 -15.03 -3.45
N ASP A 153 3.98 -15.58 -2.55
CA ASP A 153 4.19 -17.03 -2.45
C ASP A 153 2.86 -17.77 -2.16
N TRP A 154 2.03 -17.17 -1.31
CA TRP A 154 0.70 -17.72 -1.03
C TRP A 154 -0.21 -17.69 -2.28
N ILE A 155 -0.24 -16.58 -3.02
CA ILE A 155 -0.99 -16.48 -4.29
C ILE A 155 -0.52 -17.54 -5.27
N GLN A 156 0.79 -17.68 -5.48
CA GLN A 156 1.36 -18.67 -6.39
C GLN A 156 0.98 -20.09 -5.98
N SER A 157 1.06 -20.39 -4.69
CA SER A 157 0.69 -21.73 -4.18
C SER A 157 -0.81 -22.03 -4.30
N THR A 158 -1.66 -21.01 -4.21
CA THR A 158 -3.12 -21.15 -4.19
C THR A 158 -3.71 -21.16 -5.60
N HIS A 159 -3.21 -20.29 -6.49
CA HIS A 159 -3.76 -20.06 -7.83
C HIS A 159 -2.91 -20.67 -8.96
N GLY A 160 -1.68 -21.09 -8.65
CA GLY A 160 -0.77 -21.69 -9.65
C GLY A 160 -0.19 -20.70 -10.65
N CYS A 161 -0.23 -19.40 -10.36
CA CYS A 161 0.31 -18.33 -11.20
C CYS A 161 0.91 -17.22 -10.33
N GLU A 162 1.72 -16.35 -10.92
CA GLU A 162 2.29 -15.19 -10.25
C GLU A 162 1.20 -14.16 -9.88
N LEU A 163 1.47 -13.32 -8.87
CA LEU A 163 0.51 -12.31 -8.38
C LEU A 163 0.08 -11.34 -9.47
N ASP A 164 1.00 -10.86 -10.28
CA ASP A 164 0.73 -9.93 -11.39
C ASP A 164 -0.12 -10.57 -12.49
N GLU A 165 0.14 -11.83 -12.84
CA GLU A 165 -0.71 -12.61 -13.74
C GLU A 165 -2.13 -12.75 -13.18
N TRP A 166 -2.25 -13.09 -11.88
CA TRP A 166 -3.54 -13.20 -11.22
C TRP A 166 -4.32 -11.87 -11.24
N ILE A 167 -3.67 -10.76 -10.89
CA ILE A 167 -4.31 -9.44 -10.86
C ILE A 167 -4.70 -8.98 -12.27
N CYS A 168 -3.80 -9.14 -13.26
CA CYS A 168 -4.10 -8.74 -14.65
C CYS A 168 -5.26 -9.53 -15.27
N ALA A 169 -5.55 -10.74 -14.78
CA ALA A 169 -6.69 -11.54 -15.21
C ALA A 169 -8.02 -11.10 -14.58
N GLN A 170 -8.00 -10.21 -13.57
CA GLN A 170 -9.24 -9.72 -12.96
C GLN A 170 -9.96 -8.72 -13.88
N PRO A 171 -11.30 -8.66 -13.82
CA PRO A 171 -12.05 -7.61 -14.52
C PRO A 171 -11.63 -6.21 -14.05
N TYR A 172 -11.88 -5.23 -14.90
CA TYR A 172 -11.57 -3.83 -14.59
C TYR A 172 -12.12 -3.38 -13.23
N ARG A 173 -11.24 -2.84 -12.37
CA ARG A 173 -11.52 -2.43 -10.99
C ARG A 173 -12.03 -3.55 -10.06
N GLU A 174 -11.78 -4.80 -10.39
CA GLU A 174 -12.17 -5.92 -9.55
C GLU A 174 -10.98 -6.58 -8.84
N PHE A 175 -10.13 -5.75 -8.27
CA PHE A 175 -9.11 -6.12 -7.29
C PHE A 175 -8.92 -4.99 -6.28
N SER A 176 -8.56 -5.32 -5.04
CA SER A 176 -8.28 -4.34 -3.98
C SER A 176 -7.08 -4.82 -3.16
N GLU A 177 -5.93 -4.21 -3.40
CA GLU A 177 -4.64 -4.62 -2.84
C GLU A 177 -4.65 -4.66 -1.33
N PHE A 178 -5.06 -3.55 -0.70
CA PHE A 178 -4.98 -3.44 0.75
C PHE A 178 -6.12 -4.16 1.48
N ASN A 179 -7.29 -4.28 0.85
CA ASN A 179 -8.34 -5.08 1.45
C ASN A 179 -8.00 -6.57 1.40
N THR A 180 -7.50 -7.05 0.27
CA THR A 180 -7.09 -8.45 0.10
C THR A 180 -5.89 -8.80 0.99
N LEU A 181 -4.84 -7.96 0.99
CA LEU A 181 -3.67 -8.16 1.84
C LEU A 181 -4.03 -8.06 3.32
N GLY A 182 -4.90 -7.12 3.70
CA GLY A 182 -5.36 -6.95 5.09
C GLY A 182 -6.14 -8.16 5.61
N GLN A 183 -7.09 -8.67 4.82
CA GLN A 183 -7.84 -9.90 5.18
C GLN A 183 -6.91 -11.11 5.31
N TRP A 184 -5.96 -11.27 4.37
CA TRP A 184 -4.98 -12.33 4.43
C TRP A 184 -4.07 -12.22 5.66
N ALA A 185 -3.56 -11.01 5.94
CA ALA A 185 -2.74 -10.74 7.11
C ALA A 185 -3.50 -10.97 8.42
N TYR A 186 -4.78 -10.59 8.49
CA TYR A 186 -5.60 -10.85 9.67
C TYR A 186 -5.78 -12.33 9.95
N LYS A 187 -5.89 -13.15 8.90
CA LYS A 187 -6.06 -14.60 9.04
C LYS A 187 -4.77 -15.33 9.41
N PHE A 188 -3.65 -14.96 8.79
CA PHE A 188 -2.41 -15.73 8.90
C PHE A 188 -1.34 -15.09 9.77
N HIS A 189 -1.38 -13.76 9.95
CA HIS A 189 -0.35 -12.98 10.64
C HIS A 189 -0.95 -12.01 11.65
N ARG A 190 -2.04 -12.38 12.27
CA ARG A 190 -2.78 -11.52 13.21
C ARG A 190 -1.90 -10.90 14.28
N GLU A 191 -0.94 -11.68 14.81
CA GLU A 191 -0.06 -11.25 15.90
C GLU A 191 1.02 -10.24 15.48
N ALA A 192 1.23 -10.05 14.17
CA ALA A 192 2.21 -9.11 13.63
C ALA A 192 1.71 -7.64 13.65
N PHE A 193 0.42 -7.42 13.89
CA PHE A 193 -0.23 -6.12 13.81
C PHE A 193 -0.97 -5.76 15.09
N SER A 194 -1.17 -4.46 15.32
CA SER A 194 -2.13 -3.90 16.25
C SER A 194 -3.40 -3.52 15.50
N TRP A 195 -4.42 -4.36 15.63
CA TRP A 195 -5.71 -4.20 14.95
C TRP A 195 -6.60 -3.23 15.70
N MET A 196 -7.04 -2.15 15.05
CA MET A 196 -7.80 -1.09 15.69
C MET A 196 -9.04 -0.72 14.86
N HIS A 197 -10.14 -0.44 15.54
CA HIS A 197 -11.27 0.21 14.88
C HIS A 197 -10.91 1.70 14.64
N PRO A 198 -11.36 2.32 13.52
CA PRO A 198 -11.04 3.72 13.23
C PRO A 198 -11.43 4.73 14.31
N SER A 199 -12.48 4.43 15.10
CA SER A 199 -12.89 5.28 16.23
C SER A 199 -11.93 5.27 17.41
N ASP A 200 -11.05 4.27 17.50
CA ASP A 200 -10.18 4.05 18.65
C ASP A 200 -8.78 4.64 18.42
N VAL A 201 -8.54 5.17 17.20
CA VAL A 201 -7.30 5.87 16.87
C VAL A 201 -7.25 7.18 17.64
N PRO A 202 -6.19 7.45 18.41
CA PRO A 202 -6.02 8.71 19.10
C PRO A 202 -6.10 9.90 18.13
N ALA A 203 -6.76 10.99 18.57
CA ALA A 203 -6.93 12.21 17.78
C ALA A 203 -5.61 12.97 17.63
#